data_f5447b720542315541bce273ae9a33c4
#
_entry.id   f5447b720542315541bce273ae9a33c4
#
_cell.length_a   1.000
_cell.length_b   1.000
_cell.length_c   1.000
_cell.angle_alpha   90.00
_cell.angle_beta   90.00
_cell.angle_gamma   90.00
#
_symmetry.space_group_name_H-M   'P 1'
#
loop_
_entity.id
_entity.type
_entity.pdbx_description
1 polymer ?
#
loop_
_entity_poly.entity_id
_entity_poly.type
_entity_poly.pdbx_seq_one_letter_code
_entity_poly.pdbx_strand_id
1 'polypeptide(L)'
;MDIGIGLSEDLTLDEQRQVAQHVEARGFRSLWTNEARGRDALITCHAWGRATERLEVGVGVVPIWTRTPAQLAMAAATLQEDLSGRFLLGLGVSHPATMGPWHGADYRHPVTAAREALRIIRQVASGKEADTRGEVFSSRRFRLEMAATPPAPRLYLAAMGPTMLGVSGELADGVLLNWSTPAGVRRSVERVHEAGPATEIAAYVRVAVHEDRNTARQALARELGRYCALPAYAEHLGRQGHEATVNTIKDAYKSGGSEAIPDAIDDETLLDFGWYGTPADDPGPTLARYRDAGLDHLVARVVVVDEDPIGAVDAALTALPARS
;
A
#
# COMPACT_ATOMS: atom_id res chain seq x y z
N MET A 1 0.10 3.82 -17.14
CA MET A 1 0.14 3.47 -15.70
C MET A 1 0.87 4.57 -14.96
N ASP A 2 0.24 5.14 -13.94
CA ASP A 2 0.88 6.14 -13.07
C ASP A 2 1.82 5.46 -12.06
N ILE A 3 2.87 6.20 -11.63
CA ILE A 3 3.82 5.70 -10.65
C ILE A 3 3.86 6.62 -9.44
N GLY A 4 3.75 6.02 -8.26
CA GLY A 4 3.94 6.64 -6.95
C GLY A 4 5.10 5.99 -6.22
N ILE A 5 5.50 6.59 -5.11
CA ILE A 5 6.56 6.09 -4.22
C ILE A 5 5.98 5.70 -2.88
N GLY A 6 6.40 4.56 -2.33
CA GLY A 6 6.07 4.11 -0.99
C GLY A 6 7.29 4.17 -0.08
N LEU A 7 7.24 5.00 0.97
CA LEU A 7 8.35 5.16 1.91
C LEU A 7 8.30 4.14 3.05
N SER A 8 9.49 3.79 3.56
CA SER A 8 9.66 3.18 4.88
C SER A 8 9.56 4.24 5.99
N GLU A 9 9.44 3.80 7.25
CA GLU A 9 9.25 4.67 8.42
C GLU A 9 10.58 5.14 9.04
N ASP A 10 11.72 4.81 8.45
CA ASP A 10 13.05 4.97 9.07
C ASP A 10 13.60 6.41 9.00
N LEU A 11 13.01 7.26 8.14
CA LEU A 11 13.37 8.67 8.00
C LEU A 11 12.72 9.56 9.07
N THR A 12 13.41 10.62 9.49
CA THR A 12 12.78 11.68 10.28
C THR A 12 11.68 12.38 9.48
N LEU A 13 10.77 13.09 10.17
CA LEU A 13 9.68 13.77 9.46
C LEU A 13 10.19 14.92 8.55
N ASP A 14 11.31 15.54 8.90
CA ASP A 14 11.95 16.58 8.07
C ASP A 14 12.58 15.99 6.80
N GLU A 15 13.29 14.86 6.92
CA GLU A 15 13.79 14.12 5.76
C GLU A 15 12.65 13.66 4.85
N GLN A 16 11.55 13.16 5.43
CA GLN A 16 10.38 12.75 4.65
C GLN A 16 9.72 13.91 3.89
N ARG A 17 9.72 15.15 4.44
CA ARG A 17 9.25 16.34 3.71
C ARG A 17 10.18 16.67 2.53
N GLN A 18 11.50 16.55 2.70
CA GLN A 18 12.46 16.74 1.60
C GLN A 18 12.26 15.69 0.52
N VAL A 19 12.10 14.42 0.90
CA VAL A 19 11.75 13.35 -0.04
C VAL A 19 10.45 13.65 -0.78
N ALA A 20 9.40 14.12 -0.11
CA ALA A 20 8.14 14.47 -0.75
C ALA A 20 8.32 15.56 -1.83
N GLN A 21 9.15 16.58 -1.55
CA GLN A 21 9.49 17.61 -2.54
C GLN A 21 10.28 17.04 -3.72
N HIS A 22 11.22 16.12 -3.49
CA HIS A 22 11.97 15.45 -4.56
C HIS A 22 11.07 14.58 -5.43
N VAL A 23 10.18 13.79 -4.82
CA VAL A 23 9.17 12.97 -5.54
C VAL A 23 8.28 13.84 -6.41
N GLU A 24 7.80 14.98 -5.90
CA GLU A 24 7.01 15.93 -6.67
C GLU A 24 7.81 16.55 -7.82
N ALA A 25 9.04 17.00 -7.55
CA ALA A 25 9.92 17.62 -8.55
C ALA A 25 10.24 16.66 -9.72
N ARG A 26 10.33 15.35 -9.44
CA ARG A 26 10.55 14.30 -10.44
C ARG A 26 9.27 13.92 -11.20
N GLY A 27 8.11 14.46 -10.81
CA GLY A 27 6.83 14.28 -11.50
C GLY A 27 6.09 12.98 -11.19
N PHE A 28 6.44 12.29 -10.11
CA PHE A 28 5.69 11.13 -9.66
C PHE A 28 4.29 11.55 -9.18
N ARG A 29 3.30 10.67 -9.35
CA ARG A 29 1.91 10.96 -9.03
C ARG A 29 1.67 11.11 -7.53
N SER A 30 2.26 10.23 -6.72
CA SER A 30 1.88 10.12 -5.32
C SER A 30 3.01 9.65 -4.41
N LEU A 31 2.86 9.95 -3.12
CA LEU A 31 3.72 9.44 -2.06
C LEU A 31 2.87 8.73 -1.00
N TRP A 32 3.28 7.52 -0.60
CA TRP A 32 2.52 6.66 0.29
C TRP A 32 3.31 6.27 1.53
N THR A 33 2.63 6.33 2.69
CA THR A 33 3.10 5.73 3.94
C THR A 33 2.20 4.56 4.36
N ASN A 34 2.56 3.88 5.41
CA ASN A 34 1.71 2.88 6.08
C ASN A 34 1.66 3.19 7.59
N GLU A 35 0.66 2.66 8.28
CA GLU A 35 0.58 2.77 9.73
C GLU A 35 0.80 1.41 10.38
N ALA A 36 1.91 1.28 11.11
CA ALA A 36 2.25 0.05 11.84
C ALA A 36 2.74 0.36 13.26
N ARG A 37 4.03 0.62 13.45
CA ARG A 37 4.67 0.91 14.75
C ARG A 37 5.47 2.21 14.75
N GLY A 38 5.46 2.91 13.63
CA GLY A 38 6.18 4.17 13.47
C GLY A 38 5.31 5.39 13.80
N ARG A 39 5.23 6.30 12.86
CA ARG A 39 4.46 7.53 13.01
C ARG A 39 2.99 7.33 12.70
N ASP A 40 2.15 8.22 13.25
CA ASP A 40 0.77 8.37 12.80
C ASP A 40 0.77 8.75 11.31
N ALA A 41 0.13 7.90 10.50
CA ALA A 41 0.17 8.04 9.05
C ALA A 41 -0.59 9.27 8.55
N LEU A 42 -1.65 9.69 9.24
CA LEU A 42 -2.44 10.86 8.85
C LEU A 42 -1.67 12.16 9.10
N ILE A 43 -0.96 12.25 10.24
CA ILE A 43 -0.06 13.36 10.54
C ILE A 43 1.10 13.39 9.54
N THR A 44 1.64 12.24 9.18
CA THR A 44 2.69 12.10 8.16
C THR A 44 2.21 12.61 6.80
N CYS A 45 1.04 12.16 6.33
CA CYS A 45 0.44 12.65 5.07
C CYS A 45 0.19 14.15 5.08
N HIS A 46 -0.27 14.71 6.21
CA HIS A 46 -0.42 16.15 6.36
C HIS A 46 0.92 16.88 6.18
N ALA A 47 1.98 16.39 6.84
CA ALA A 47 3.30 17.00 6.75
C ALA A 47 3.86 17.01 5.32
N TRP A 48 3.66 15.91 4.56
CA TRP A 48 4.07 15.81 3.16
C TRP A 48 3.25 16.71 2.24
N GLY A 49 1.93 16.68 2.40
CA GLY A 49 1.03 17.48 1.59
C GLY A 49 1.21 18.99 1.78
N ARG A 50 1.59 19.43 3.00
CA ARG A 50 1.94 20.84 3.28
C ARG A 50 3.30 21.25 2.75
N ALA A 51 4.18 20.28 2.46
CA ALA A 51 5.50 20.53 1.87
C ALA A 51 5.48 20.48 0.32
N THR A 52 4.34 20.15 -0.30
CA THR A 52 4.17 19.95 -1.74
C THR A 52 2.91 20.67 -2.24
N GLU A 53 2.81 20.89 -3.57
CA GLU A 53 1.69 21.62 -4.18
C GLU A 53 0.74 20.73 -4.99
N ARG A 54 1.26 19.67 -5.63
CA ARG A 54 0.54 18.82 -6.58
C ARG A 54 0.53 17.35 -6.20
N LEU A 55 1.52 16.92 -5.40
CA LEU A 55 1.71 15.51 -5.05
C LEU A 55 0.48 14.98 -4.29
N GLU A 56 -0.10 13.88 -4.77
CA GLU A 56 -1.06 13.12 -3.98
C GLU A 56 -0.34 12.43 -2.81
N VAL A 57 -0.90 12.52 -1.62
CA VAL A 57 -0.34 11.86 -0.44
C VAL A 57 -1.32 10.82 0.09
N GLY A 58 -0.84 9.61 0.30
CA GLY A 58 -1.68 8.49 0.64
C GLY A 58 -1.18 7.67 1.82
N VAL A 59 -2.11 7.02 2.51
CA VAL A 59 -1.80 6.00 3.49
C VAL A 59 -2.23 4.62 2.98
N GLY A 60 -1.33 3.69 3.00
CA GLY A 60 -1.59 2.33 2.53
C GLY A 60 -1.03 1.28 3.50
N VAL A 61 -1.71 1.06 4.66
CA VAL A 61 -3.06 1.44 5.04
C VAL A 61 -3.15 1.95 6.48
N VAL A 62 -4.25 2.64 6.83
CA VAL A 62 -4.67 2.78 8.23
C VAL A 62 -5.45 1.52 8.61
N PRO A 63 -5.11 0.85 9.71
CA PRO A 63 -5.94 -0.24 10.24
C PRO A 63 -7.30 0.29 10.71
N ILE A 64 -8.39 -0.32 10.23
CA ILE A 64 -9.77 0.12 10.57
C ILE A 64 -10.12 -0.02 12.06
N TRP A 65 -9.25 -0.66 12.84
CA TRP A 65 -9.44 -0.96 14.26
C TRP A 65 -8.83 0.07 15.21
N THR A 66 -7.92 0.92 14.73
CA THR A 66 -7.17 1.85 15.56
C THR A 66 -7.93 3.15 15.84
N ARG A 67 -8.92 3.46 15.00
CA ARG A 67 -9.80 4.62 15.14
C ARG A 67 -11.23 4.24 14.75
N THR A 68 -12.24 4.94 15.29
CA THR A 68 -13.61 4.73 14.81
C THR A 68 -13.76 5.20 13.35
N PRO A 69 -14.62 4.58 12.54
CA PRO A 69 -14.87 5.03 11.18
C PRO A 69 -15.31 6.50 11.08
N ALA A 70 -16.10 6.97 12.05
CA ALA A 70 -16.50 8.38 12.12
C ALA A 70 -15.30 9.32 12.32
N GLN A 71 -14.35 8.93 13.20
CA GLN A 71 -13.13 9.70 13.43
C GLN A 71 -12.19 9.67 12.22
N LEU A 72 -12.08 8.53 11.52
CA LEU A 72 -11.33 8.44 10.27
C LEU A 72 -11.94 9.36 9.19
N ALA A 73 -13.27 9.44 9.12
CA ALA A 73 -13.95 10.35 8.20
C ALA A 73 -13.70 11.83 8.52
N MET A 74 -13.70 12.19 9.83
CA MET A 74 -13.33 13.55 10.26
C MET A 74 -11.90 13.90 9.80
N ALA A 75 -10.95 13.04 10.10
CA ALA A 75 -9.55 13.26 9.74
C ALA A 75 -9.36 13.34 8.23
N ALA A 76 -10.00 12.43 7.48
CA ALA A 76 -9.92 12.42 6.02
C ALA A 76 -10.53 13.69 5.39
N ALA A 77 -11.67 14.17 5.90
CA ALA A 77 -12.28 15.40 5.42
C ALA A 77 -11.41 16.63 5.71
N THR A 78 -10.79 16.68 6.91
CA THR A 78 -9.87 17.77 7.27
C THR A 78 -8.63 17.78 6.38
N LEU A 79 -8.02 16.61 6.15
CA LEU A 79 -6.87 16.48 5.25
C LEU A 79 -7.23 16.84 3.81
N GLN A 80 -8.41 16.42 3.35
CA GLN A 80 -8.89 16.72 2.00
C GLN A 80 -9.06 18.22 1.77
N GLU A 81 -9.59 18.94 2.77
CA GLU A 81 -9.72 20.39 2.74
C GLU A 81 -8.35 21.07 2.71
N ASP A 82 -7.49 20.79 3.70
CA ASP A 82 -6.21 21.46 3.87
C ASP A 82 -5.21 21.16 2.75
N LEU A 83 -5.30 19.96 2.16
CA LEU A 83 -4.45 19.54 1.05
C LEU A 83 -5.10 19.72 -0.33
N SER A 84 -6.20 20.46 -0.42
CA SER A 84 -6.86 20.83 -1.69
C SER A 84 -7.18 19.61 -2.57
N GLY A 85 -7.72 18.56 -1.99
CA GLY A 85 -8.19 17.39 -2.72
C GLY A 85 -7.13 16.30 -3.00
N ARG A 86 -5.92 16.40 -2.43
CA ARG A 86 -4.79 15.51 -2.73
C ARG A 86 -4.60 14.35 -1.75
N PHE A 87 -5.53 14.12 -0.82
CA PHE A 87 -5.41 13.06 0.17
C PHE A 87 -6.06 11.75 -0.29
N LEU A 88 -5.35 10.64 -0.14
CA LEU A 88 -5.80 9.28 -0.45
C LEU A 88 -5.87 8.46 0.85
N LEU A 89 -7.09 8.02 1.22
CA LEU A 89 -7.28 7.22 2.44
C LEU A 89 -7.32 5.73 2.11
N GLY A 90 -6.22 5.04 2.33
CA GLY A 90 -6.17 3.58 2.26
C GLY A 90 -6.50 2.94 3.61
N LEU A 91 -7.42 1.99 3.58
CA LEU A 91 -7.92 1.25 4.72
C LEU A 91 -7.55 -0.23 4.63
N GLY A 92 -7.31 -0.86 5.76
CA GLY A 92 -7.03 -2.30 5.80
C GLY A 92 -7.43 -2.93 7.11
N VAL A 93 -7.65 -4.24 7.06
CA VAL A 93 -8.00 -5.00 8.27
C VAL A 93 -6.80 -5.38 9.12
N SER A 94 -5.57 -5.22 8.60
CA SER A 94 -4.34 -5.62 9.29
C SER A 94 -4.35 -7.10 9.71
N HIS A 95 -3.73 -7.46 10.83
CA HIS A 95 -3.58 -8.84 11.27
C HIS A 95 -4.01 -9.00 12.74
N PRO A 96 -4.74 -10.06 13.11
CA PRO A 96 -5.22 -10.26 14.49
C PRO A 96 -4.10 -10.34 15.53
N ALA A 97 -2.93 -10.90 15.17
CA ALA A 97 -1.77 -11.00 16.06
C ALA A 97 -1.15 -9.62 16.43
N THR A 98 -1.51 -8.56 15.72
CA THR A 98 -1.06 -7.19 16.01
C THR A 98 -2.19 -6.33 16.56
N MET A 99 -3.36 -6.39 15.96
CA MET A 99 -4.48 -5.50 16.32
C MET A 99 -5.00 -5.76 17.73
N GLY A 100 -5.14 -7.02 18.15
CA GLY A 100 -5.53 -7.36 19.51
C GLY A 100 -4.48 -6.94 20.54
N PRO A 101 -3.25 -7.49 20.49
CA PRO A 101 -2.21 -7.21 21.48
C PRO A 101 -1.75 -5.75 21.53
N TRP A 102 -1.67 -5.05 20.39
CA TRP A 102 -1.13 -3.68 20.37
C TRP A 102 -2.17 -2.60 20.62
N HIS A 103 -3.41 -2.83 20.15
CA HIS A 103 -4.45 -1.80 20.13
C HIS A 103 -5.71 -2.18 20.91
N GLY A 104 -5.75 -3.39 21.51
CA GLY A 104 -6.93 -3.87 22.23
C GLY A 104 -8.15 -4.09 21.33
N ALA A 105 -7.96 -4.26 20.03
CA ALA A 105 -9.03 -4.39 19.07
C ALA A 105 -9.73 -5.74 19.18
N ASP A 106 -11.07 -5.74 19.16
CA ASP A 106 -11.89 -6.93 18.99
C ASP A 106 -11.89 -7.32 17.49
N TYR A 107 -10.87 -8.06 17.08
CA TYR A 107 -10.67 -8.45 15.68
C TYR A 107 -11.64 -9.57 15.29
N ARG A 108 -12.83 -9.20 14.87
CA ARG A 108 -13.87 -10.13 14.41
C ARG A 108 -14.50 -9.67 13.10
N HIS A 109 -14.97 -10.62 12.31
CA HIS A 109 -15.69 -10.36 11.06
C HIS A 109 -15.01 -9.30 10.16
N PRO A 110 -13.70 -9.45 9.79
CA PRO A 110 -12.94 -8.40 9.14
C PRO A 110 -13.53 -7.90 7.81
N VAL A 111 -14.21 -8.76 7.06
CA VAL A 111 -14.89 -8.36 5.82
C VAL A 111 -16.10 -7.48 6.11
N THR A 112 -16.93 -7.86 7.09
CA THR A 112 -18.08 -7.07 7.57
C THR A 112 -17.61 -5.73 8.10
N ALA A 113 -16.56 -5.74 8.94
CA ALA A 113 -15.94 -4.54 9.49
C ALA A 113 -15.45 -3.57 8.39
N ALA A 114 -14.79 -4.08 7.36
CA ALA A 114 -14.33 -3.27 6.23
C ALA A 114 -15.50 -2.63 5.47
N ARG A 115 -16.57 -3.40 5.21
CA ARG A 115 -17.79 -2.89 4.55
C ARG A 115 -18.45 -1.76 5.36
N GLU A 116 -18.60 -1.97 6.65
CA GLU A 116 -19.24 -1.00 7.54
C GLU A 116 -18.38 0.26 7.69
N ALA A 117 -17.06 0.11 7.84
CA ALA A 117 -16.13 1.23 7.91
C ALA A 117 -16.18 2.08 6.64
N LEU A 118 -16.08 1.48 5.46
CA LEU A 118 -16.15 2.18 4.18
C LEU A 118 -17.47 2.94 4.02
N ARG A 119 -18.60 2.33 4.36
CA ARG A 119 -19.92 2.98 4.28
C ARG A 119 -20.02 4.20 5.18
N ILE A 120 -19.61 4.07 6.45
CA ILE A 120 -19.62 5.18 7.41
C ILE A 120 -18.70 6.30 6.93
N ILE A 121 -17.46 5.98 6.56
CA ILE A 121 -16.48 6.98 6.12
C ILE A 121 -17.00 7.71 4.88
N ARG A 122 -17.53 7.00 3.88
CA ARG A 122 -18.06 7.60 2.66
C ARG A 122 -19.25 8.51 2.93
N GLN A 123 -20.19 8.09 3.79
CA GLN A 123 -21.33 8.93 4.18
C GLN A 123 -20.84 10.24 4.80
N VAL A 124 -20.03 10.15 5.83
CA VAL A 124 -19.57 11.30 6.62
C VAL A 124 -18.67 12.22 5.79
N ALA A 125 -17.67 11.68 5.09
CA ALA A 125 -16.73 12.47 4.30
C ALA A 125 -17.38 13.17 3.10
N SER A 126 -18.55 12.67 2.62
CA SER A 126 -19.36 13.35 1.61
C SER A 126 -20.34 14.38 2.18
N GLY A 127 -20.27 14.71 3.47
CA GLY A 127 -21.14 15.67 4.14
C GLY A 127 -22.53 15.13 4.51
N LYS A 128 -22.77 13.83 4.33
CA LYS A 128 -24.03 13.19 4.71
C LYS A 128 -24.00 12.75 6.18
N GLU A 129 -25.18 12.60 6.77
CA GLU A 129 -25.34 12.01 8.08
C GLU A 129 -25.07 10.50 8.00
N ALA A 130 -24.28 9.96 8.93
CA ALA A 130 -24.10 8.53 9.06
C ALA A 130 -25.36 7.86 9.63
N ASP A 131 -25.83 6.81 8.96
CA ASP A 131 -26.91 5.94 9.44
C ASP A 131 -26.60 4.46 9.16
N THR A 132 -25.43 4.03 9.63
CA THR A 132 -25.00 2.63 9.54
C THR A 132 -25.23 1.94 10.88
N ARG A 133 -26.01 0.85 10.87
CA ARG A 133 -26.27 -0.05 12.01
C ARG A 133 -25.58 -1.38 11.72
N GLY A 134 -24.27 -1.40 11.92
CA GLY A 134 -23.48 -2.58 11.62
C GLY A 134 -23.32 -3.52 12.81
N GLU A 135 -22.82 -4.69 12.53
CA GLU A 135 -22.49 -5.74 13.52
C GLU A 135 -21.19 -5.42 14.27
N VAL A 136 -20.21 -4.82 13.56
CA VAL A 136 -18.89 -4.47 14.10
C VAL A 136 -18.80 -2.97 14.34
N PHE A 137 -19.14 -2.16 13.32
CA PHE A 137 -19.13 -0.72 13.42
C PHE A 137 -20.51 -0.13 13.18
N SER A 138 -20.92 0.74 14.09
CA SER A 138 -22.16 1.51 13.95
C SER A 138 -21.85 2.99 14.12
N SER A 139 -22.49 3.84 13.28
CA SER A 139 -22.49 5.28 13.45
C SER A 139 -23.86 5.81 13.04
N ARG A 140 -24.48 6.59 13.92
CA ARG A 140 -25.85 7.08 13.73
C ARG A 140 -25.93 8.55 14.09
N ARG A 141 -26.61 9.32 13.25
CA ARG A 141 -26.83 10.77 13.44
C ARG A 141 -25.53 11.57 13.56
N PHE A 142 -24.43 10.99 13.09
CA PHE A 142 -23.15 11.68 13.06
C PHE A 142 -22.96 12.37 11.71
N ARG A 143 -22.79 13.67 11.74
CA ARG A 143 -22.52 14.50 10.55
C ARG A 143 -21.43 15.50 10.90
N LEU A 144 -20.58 15.81 9.95
CA LEU A 144 -19.60 16.88 10.11
C LEU A 144 -20.32 18.23 10.12
N GLU A 145 -19.92 19.13 11.00
CA GLU A 145 -20.39 20.52 11.04
C GLU A 145 -19.72 21.38 9.96
N MET A 146 -18.51 20.99 9.54
CA MET A 146 -17.82 21.63 8.43
C MET A 146 -18.47 21.24 7.09
N ALA A 147 -18.39 22.15 6.10
CA ALA A 147 -18.81 21.83 4.75
C ALA A 147 -17.90 20.75 4.13
N ALA A 148 -18.48 19.83 3.36
CA ALA A 148 -17.68 18.87 2.62
C ALA A 148 -16.91 19.59 1.49
N THR A 149 -15.61 19.31 1.39
CA THR A 149 -14.75 19.85 0.34
C THR A 149 -14.73 18.90 -0.86
N PRO A 150 -15.27 19.28 -2.01
CA PRO A 150 -15.16 18.48 -3.22
C PRO A 150 -13.73 18.53 -3.83
N PRO A 151 -13.25 17.41 -4.41
CA PRO A 151 -13.86 16.07 -4.35
C PRO A 151 -13.73 15.46 -2.95
N ALA A 152 -14.65 14.55 -2.59
CA ALA A 152 -14.52 13.78 -1.36
C ALA A 152 -13.21 12.94 -1.38
N PRO A 153 -12.62 12.61 -0.21
CA PRO A 153 -11.41 11.79 -0.16
C PRO A 153 -11.62 10.46 -0.90
N ARG A 154 -10.66 10.09 -1.73
CA ARG A 154 -10.66 8.78 -2.39
C ARG A 154 -10.34 7.70 -1.36
N LEU A 155 -11.17 6.66 -1.33
CA LEU A 155 -11.05 5.54 -0.40
C LEU A 155 -10.45 4.33 -1.12
N TYR A 156 -9.32 3.85 -0.63
CA TYR A 156 -8.71 2.59 -1.08
C TYR A 156 -8.91 1.51 -0.02
N LEU A 157 -9.11 0.28 -0.46
CA LEU A 157 -9.16 -0.88 0.44
C LEU A 157 -8.03 -1.86 0.09
N ALA A 158 -7.20 -2.21 1.07
CA ALA A 158 -6.23 -3.28 0.89
C ALA A 158 -6.91 -4.64 0.83
N ALA A 159 -6.61 -5.41 -0.20
CA ALA A 159 -7.22 -6.70 -0.42
C ALA A 159 -6.22 -7.73 -0.97
N MET A 160 -6.26 -8.96 -0.41
CA MET A 160 -5.47 -10.11 -0.87
C MET A 160 -6.32 -11.32 -1.24
N GLY A 161 -7.56 -11.40 -0.75
CA GLY A 161 -8.46 -12.52 -1.00
C GLY A 161 -9.69 -12.12 -1.82
N PRO A 162 -10.34 -13.08 -2.52
CA PRO A 162 -11.40 -12.79 -3.49
C PRO A 162 -12.61 -12.06 -2.88
N THR A 163 -12.96 -12.35 -1.61
CA THR A 163 -14.06 -11.67 -0.94
C THR A 163 -13.74 -10.19 -0.70
N MET A 164 -12.53 -9.87 -0.21
CA MET A 164 -12.13 -8.48 0.06
C MET A 164 -11.93 -7.71 -1.26
N LEU A 165 -11.44 -8.36 -2.32
CA LEU A 165 -11.37 -7.78 -3.67
C LEU A 165 -12.76 -7.38 -4.17
N GLY A 166 -13.78 -8.23 -3.99
CA GLY A 166 -15.16 -7.89 -4.31
C GLY A 166 -15.69 -6.70 -3.50
N VAL A 167 -15.35 -6.62 -2.20
CA VAL A 167 -15.69 -5.44 -1.36
C VAL A 167 -15.05 -4.17 -1.88
N SER A 168 -13.78 -4.25 -2.33
CA SER A 168 -13.08 -3.09 -2.91
C SER A 168 -13.80 -2.58 -4.15
N GLY A 169 -14.17 -3.46 -5.08
CA GLY A 169 -14.93 -3.08 -6.28
C GLY A 169 -16.30 -2.47 -5.96
N GLU A 170 -17.00 -3.02 -4.96
CA GLU A 170 -18.34 -2.55 -4.59
C GLU A 170 -18.34 -1.18 -3.86
N LEU A 171 -17.36 -0.92 -3.00
CA LEU A 171 -17.44 0.17 -2.03
C LEU A 171 -16.25 1.14 -2.03
N ALA A 172 -15.12 0.82 -2.65
CA ALA A 172 -13.94 1.68 -2.66
C ALA A 172 -13.76 2.38 -4.02
N ASP A 173 -12.99 3.46 -4.03
CA ASP A 173 -12.58 4.15 -5.25
C ASP A 173 -11.34 3.49 -5.86
N GLY A 174 -10.60 2.74 -5.05
CA GLY A 174 -9.47 1.94 -5.48
C GLY A 174 -9.21 0.72 -4.59
N VAL A 175 -8.53 -0.27 -5.13
CA VAL A 175 -7.95 -1.37 -4.37
C VAL A 175 -6.45 -1.16 -4.22
N LEU A 176 -5.88 -1.51 -3.07
CA LEU A 176 -4.44 -1.51 -2.86
C LEU A 176 -3.96 -2.96 -2.68
N LEU A 177 -3.31 -3.49 -3.71
CA LEU A 177 -2.71 -4.81 -3.72
C LEU A 177 -1.32 -4.78 -3.07
N ASN A 178 -0.90 -5.89 -2.51
CA ASN A 178 0.43 -6.02 -1.92
C ASN A 178 1.00 -7.42 -2.18
N TRP A 179 2.27 -7.50 -2.57
CA TRP A 179 2.91 -8.76 -2.95
C TRP A 179 2.11 -9.55 -4.00
N SER A 180 1.63 -8.84 -5.01
CA SER A 180 0.92 -9.44 -6.14
C SER A 180 1.83 -9.48 -7.36
N THR A 181 1.98 -10.68 -7.94
CA THR A 181 2.66 -10.86 -9.22
C THR A 181 1.81 -10.27 -10.36
N PRO A 182 2.35 -10.04 -11.57
CA PRO A 182 1.54 -9.60 -12.71
C PRO A 182 0.34 -10.52 -12.98
N ALA A 183 0.51 -11.84 -12.85
CA ALA A 183 -0.60 -12.78 -12.96
C ALA A 183 -1.62 -12.65 -11.81
N GLY A 184 -1.14 -12.35 -10.59
CA GLY A 184 -1.98 -12.05 -9.43
C GLY A 184 -2.77 -10.74 -9.60
N VAL A 185 -2.14 -9.71 -10.17
CA VAL A 185 -2.80 -8.44 -10.51
C VAL A 185 -3.93 -8.69 -11.50
N ARG A 186 -3.70 -9.42 -12.59
CA ARG A 186 -4.75 -9.73 -13.60
C ARG A 186 -5.98 -10.39 -12.98
N ARG A 187 -5.79 -11.42 -12.15
CA ARG A 187 -6.91 -12.06 -11.42
C ARG A 187 -7.61 -11.10 -10.45
N SER A 188 -6.87 -10.19 -9.85
CA SER A 188 -7.45 -9.19 -8.95
C SER A 188 -8.28 -8.16 -9.71
N VAL A 189 -7.80 -7.70 -10.88
CA VAL A 189 -8.52 -6.81 -11.80
C VAL A 189 -9.88 -7.43 -12.18
N GLU A 190 -9.87 -8.68 -12.66
CA GLU A 190 -11.10 -9.39 -13.02
C GLU A 190 -12.10 -9.38 -11.86
N ARG A 191 -11.66 -9.77 -10.66
CA ARG A 191 -12.52 -9.86 -9.49
C ARG A 191 -13.02 -8.51 -8.96
N VAL A 192 -12.21 -7.47 -9.02
CA VAL A 192 -12.59 -6.12 -8.59
C VAL A 192 -13.56 -5.51 -9.59
N HIS A 193 -13.28 -5.62 -10.90
CA HIS A 193 -14.09 -5.01 -11.95
C HIS A 193 -15.44 -5.70 -12.17
N GLU A 194 -15.58 -6.98 -11.78
CA GLU A 194 -16.89 -7.64 -11.70
C GLU A 194 -17.87 -6.90 -10.76
N ALA A 195 -17.36 -6.28 -9.69
CA ALA A 195 -18.17 -5.58 -8.70
C ALA A 195 -18.20 -4.05 -8.91
N GLY A 196 -17.12 -3.48 -9.47
CA GLY A 196 -17.03 -2.04 -9.74
C GLY A 196 -16.01 -1.75 -10.84
N PRO A 197 -16.46 -1.61 -12.10
CA PRO A 197 -15.56 -1.49 -13.26
C PRO A 197 -14.74 -0.19 -13.30
N ALA A 198 -15.10 0.81 -12.49
CA ALA A 198 -14.37 2.08 -12.37
C ALA A 198 -13.40 2.13 -11.19
N THR A 199 -13.27 1.03 -10.42
CA THR A 199 -12.36 0.97 -9.27
C THR A 199 -10.91 0.93 -9.75
N GLU A 200 -10.09 1.88 -9.31
CA GLU A 200 -8.66 1.94 -9.64
C GLU A 200 -7.90 0.77 -9.03
N ILE A 201 -7.02 0.17 -9.79
CA ILE A 201 -6.15 -0.92 -9.34
C ILE A 201 -4.78 -0.36 -9.00
N ALA A 202 -4.48 -0.21 -7.72
CA ALA A 202 -3.17 0.17 -7.22
C ALA A 202 -2.45 -1.02 -6.58
N ALA A 203 -1.12 -1.07 -6.66
CA ALA A 203 -0.33 -2.11 -6.03
C ALA A 203 1.00 -1.59 -5.48
N TYR A 204 1.38 -2.06 -4.31
CA TYR A 204 2.76 -1.98 -3.85
C TYR A 204 3.62 -3.00 -4.61
N VAL A 205 4.56 -2.49 -5.41
CA VAL A 205 5.59 -3.28 -6.09
C VAL A 205 6.95 -2.93 -5.47
N ARG A 206 7.70 -3.93 -5.02
CA ARG A 206 9.01 -3.69 -4.39
C ARG A 206 10.03 -3.26 -5.43
N VAL A 207 10.82 -2.26 -5.05
CA VAL A 207 11.90 -1.74 -5.87
C VAL A 207 13.15 -1.62 -5.02
N ALA A 208 14.20 -2.36 -5.39
CA ALA A 208 15.51 -2.32 -4.77
C ALA A 208 16.53 -1.80 -5.77
N VAL A 209 17.18 -0.68 -5.46
CA VAL A 209 18.16 -0.04 -6.34
C VAL A 209 19.46 0.18 -5.59
N HIS A 210 20.58 -0.25 -6.18
CA HIS A 210 21.89 -0.06 -5.61
C HIS A 210 22.95 -0.08 -6.74
N GLU A 211 24.10 0.57 -6.57
CA GLU A 211 25.21 0.56 -7.54
C GLU A 211 25.71 -0.85 -7.86
N ASP A 212 25.73 -1.75 -6.87
CA ASP A 212 25.93 -3.17 -7.08
C ASP A 212 24.55 -3.89 -7.21
N ARG A 213 24.29 -4.38 -8.42
CA ARG A 213 23.06 -5.11 -8.75
C ARG A 213 22.81 -6.33 -7.85
N ASN A 214 23.87 -7.05 -7.45
CA ASN A 214 23.71 -8.23 -6.59
C ASN A 214 23.27 -7.84 -5.17
N THR A 215 23.76 -6.74 -4.65
CA THR A 215 23.31 -6.17 -3.37
C THR A 215 21.82 -5.79 -3.41
N ALA A 216 21.37 -5.13 -4.48
CA ALA A 216 19.93 -4.84 -4.68
C ALA A 216 19.09 -6.11 -4.75
N ARG A 217 19.55 -7.12 -5.50
CA ARG A 217 18.90 -8.44 -5.61
C ARG A 217 18.72 -9.12 -4.26
N GLN A 218 19.80 -9.17 -3.48
CA GLN A 218 19.78 -9.78 -2.16
C GLN A 218 18.81 -9.06 -1.20
N ALA A 219 18.76 -7.73 -1.24
CA ALA A 219 17.84 -6.95 -0.43
C ALA A 219 16.38 -7.27 -0.76
N LEU A 220 16.02 -7.35 -2.05
CA LEU A 220 14.67 -7.74 -2.48
C LEU A 220 14.33 -9.17 -2.06
N ALA A 221 15.26 -10.12 -2.19
CA ALA A 221 15.05 -11.50 -1.80
C ALA A 221 14.82 -11.65 -0.28
N ARG A 222 15.60 -10.95 0.55
CA ARG A 222 15.40 -10.94 2.01
C ARG A 222 14.05 -10.28 2.38
N GLU A 223 13.66 -9.23 1.67
CA GLU A 223 12.37 -8.58 1.88
C GLU A 223 11.21 -9.55 1.59
N LEU A 224 11.24 -10.27 0.46
CA LEU A 224 10.25 -11.31 0.15
C LEU A 224 10.23 -12.40 1.23
N GLY A 225 11.41 -12.84 1.68
CA GLY A 225 11.55 -13.84 2.73
C GLY A 225 10.87 -13.47 4.05
N ARG A 226 10.97 -12.22 4.47
CA ARG A 226 10.27 -11.72 5.67
C ARG A 226 8.75 -11.90 5.57
N TYR A 227 8.17 -11.68 4.40
CA TYR A 227 6.74 -11.84 4.17
C TYR A 227 6.33 -13.31 4.03
N CYS A 228 7.16 -14.16 3.45
CA CYS A 228 6.91 -15.60 3.39
C CYS A 228 6.81 -16.24 4.78
N ALA A 229 7.40 -15.65 5.80
CA ALA A 229 7.28 -16.10 7.19
C ALA A 229 5.89 -15.80 7.81
N LEU A 230 5.11 -14.88 7.23
CA LEU A 230 3.80 -14.48 7.71
C LEU A 230 2.72 -15.38 7.11
N PRO A 231 1.90 -16.10 7.91
CA PRO A 231 0.94 -17.09 7.39
C PRO A 231 -0.02 -16.55 6.31
N ALA A 232 -0.58 -15.35 6.51
CA ALA A 232 -1.51 -14.74 5.57
C ALA A 232 -0.86 -14.42 4.20
N TYR A 233 0.42 -14.00 4.21
CA TYR A 233 1.18 -13.75 2.99
C TYR A 233 1.64 -15.04 2.33
N ALA A 234 2.07 -16.04 3.11
CA ALA A 234 2.41 -17.34 2.57
C ALA A 234 1.23 -17.97 1.82
N GLU A 235 0.03 -17.90 2.40
CA GLU A 235 -1.21 -18.34 1.74
C GLU A 235 -1.53 -17.49 0.50
N HIS A 236 -1.37 -16.17 0.58
CA HIS A 236 -1.60 -15.26 -0.55
C HIS A 236 -0.66 -15.58 -1.72
N LEU A 237 0.62 -15.79 -1.46
CA LEU A 237 1.61 -16.16 -2.46
C LEU A 237 1.32 -17.57 -3.04
N GLY A 238 0.91 -18.52 -2.19
CA GLY A 238 0.47 -19.85 -2.63
C GLY A 238 -0.71 -19.80 -3.59
N ARG A 239 -1.73 -18.98 -3.30
CA ARG A 239 -2.86 -18.76 -4.23
C ARG A 239 -2.44 -18.17 -5.58
N GLN A 240 -1.29 -17.53 -5.66
CA GLN A 240 -0.72 -17.01 -6.90
C GLN A 240 0.14 -18.05 -7.65
N GLY A 241 0.29 -19.26 -7.12
CA GLY A 241 1.06 -20.33 -7.73
C GLY A 241 2.50 -20.48 -7.19
N HIS A 242 2.86 -19.71 -6.15
CA HIS A 242 4.22 -19.68 -5.58
C HIS A 242 4.35 -20.47 -4.27
N GLU A 243 3.52 -21.50 -4.05
CA GLU A 243 3.61 -22.33 -2.83
C GLU A 243 4.98 -23.02 -2.70
N ALA A 244 5.50 -23.55 -3.81
CA ALA A 244 6.84 -24.16 -3.84
C ALA A 244 7.93 -23.15 -3.46
N THR A 245 7.89 -21.95 -4.02
CA THR A 245 8.81 -20.84 -3.69
C THR A 245 8.76 -20.50 -2.20
N VAL A 246 7.55 -20.34 -1.65
CA VAL A 246 7.35 -20.05 -0.22
C VAL A 246 7.98 -21.14 0.66
N ASN A 247 7.80 -22.41 0.29
CA ASN A 247 8.40 -23.54 1.06
C ASN A 247 9.92 -23.54 0.94
N THR A 248 10.48 -23.35 -0.25
CA THR A 248 11.93 -23.23 -0.47
C THR A 248 12.55 -22.11 0.38
N ILE A 249 11.92 -20.91 0.40
CA ILE A 249 12.36 -19.78 1.23
C ILE A 249 12.32 -20.13 2.72
N LYS A 250 11.24 -20.76 3.18
CA LYS A 250 11.13 -21.17 4.60
C LYS A 250 12.18 -22.19 5.00
N ASP A 251 12.52 -23.12 4.12
CA ASP A 251 13.55 -24.13 4.40
C ASP A 251 14.95 -23.53 4.35
N ALA A 252 15.23 -22.62 3.42
CA ALA A 252 16.46 -21.84 3.41
C ALA A 252 16.64 -21.04 4.71
N TYR A 253 15.56 -20.36 5.16
CA TYR A 253 15.61 -19.62 6.43
C TYR A 253 15.91 -20.51 7.63
N LYS A 254 15.33 -21.71 7.70
CA LYS A 254 15.60 -22.68 8.77
C LYS A 254 17.06 -23.15 8.77
N SER A 255 17.69 -23.30 7.60
CA SER A 255 19.04 -23.83 7.45
C SER A 255 20.14 -22.79 7.65
N GLY A 256 19.92 -21.52 7.26
CA GLY A 256 20.97 -20.50 7.26
C GLY A 256 20.47 -19.07 7.56
N GLY A 257 19.25 -18.93 8.10
CA GLY A 257 18.70 -17.61 8.43
C GLY A 257 18.37 -16.77 7.19
N SER A 258 18.27 -15.45 7.39
CA SER A 258 17.99 -14.50 6.30
C SER A 258 19.04 -14.50 5.19
N GLU A 259 20.27 -14.86 5.50
CA GLU A 259 21.40 -14.86 4.57
C GLU A 259 21.32 -16.00 3.53
N ALA A 260 20.62 -17.09 3.84
CA ALA A 260 20.42 -18.19 2.89
C ALA A 260 19.27 -17.96 1.90
N ILE A 261 18.40 -16.95 2.13
CA ILE A 261 17.22 -16.70 1.30
C ILE A 261 17.59 -16.30 -0.14
N PRO A 262 18.55 -15.38 -0.40
CA PRO A 262 18.88 -14.96 -1.74
C PRO A 262 19.27 -16.10 -2.69
N ASP A 263 19.98 -17.09 -2.19
CA ASP A 263 20.46 -18.25 -2.98
C ASP A 263 19.33 -19.26 -3.26
N ALA A 264 18.23 -19.15 -2.55
CA ALA A 264 17.07 -20.05 -2.68
C ALA A 264 16.04 -19.59 -3.70
N ILE A 265 16.22 -18.42 -4.33
CA ILE A 265 15.26 -17.82 -5.27
C ILE A 265 15.99 -17.47 -6.55
N ASP A 266 15.48 -17.93 -7.69
CA ASP A 266 15.97 -17.52 -9.00
C ASP A 266 15.48 -16.11 -9.39
N ASP A 267 16.15 -15.50 -10.36
CA ASP A 267 15.89 -14.14 -10.80
C ASP A 267 14.51 -13.99 -11.43
N GLU A 268 14.05 -14.98 -12.19
CA GLU A 268 12.74 -14.94 -12.85
C GLU A 268 11.62 -14.88 -11.82
N THR A 269 11.68 -15.76 -10.82
CA THR A 269 10.73 -15.77 -9.70
C THR A 269 10.79 -14.47 -8.89
N LEU A 270 11.98 -13.94 -8.63
CA LEU A 270 12.13 -12.71 -7.85
C LEU A 270 11.54 -11.49 -8.58
N LEU A 271 11.72 -11.41 -9.90
CA LEU A 271 11.17 -10.36 -10.76
C LEU A 271 9.64 -10.46 -10.95
N ASP A 272 8.99 -11.53 -10.54
CA ASP A 272 7.55 -11.59 -10.42
C ASP A 272 7.01 -10.75 -9.24
N PHE A 273 7.83 -10.55 -8.21
CA PHE A 273 7.42 -9.85 -6.99
C PHE A 273 7.90 -8.40 -6.88
N GLY A 274 8.76 -7.96 -7.79
CA GLY A 274 9.31 -6.62 -7.76
C GLY A 274 10.36 -6.40 -8.83
N TRP A 275 11.13 -5.34 -8.66
CA TRP A 275 12.26 -5.03 -9.53
C TRP A 275 13.50 -4.73 -8.70
N TYR A 276 14.66 -5.13 -9.20
CA TYR A 276 15.96 -4.79 -8.64
C TYR A 276 16.95 -4.47 -9.75
N GLY A 277 17.84 -3.54 -9.49
CA GLY A 277 18.84 -3.13 -10.46
C GLY A 277 19.75 -2.03 -9.96
N THR A 278 20.59 -1.54 -10.86
CA THR A 278 21.37 -0.30 -10.67
C THR A 278 20.55 0.91 -11.11
N PRO A 279 20.96 2.15 -10.75
CA PRO A 279 20.30 3.35 -11.27
C PRO A 279 20.32 3.48 -12.79
N ALA A 280 21.22 2.76 -13.48
CA ALA A 280 21.35 2.77 -14.94
C ALA A 280 20.56 1.63 -15.63
N ASP A 281 20.04 0.66 -14.89
CA ASP A 281 19.27 -0.44 -15.46
C ASP A 281 17.84 0.01 -15.82
N ASP A 282 17.29 -0.59 -16.88
CA ASP A 282 15.94 -0.29 -17.35
C ASP A 282 14.88 -1.13 -16.61
N PRO A 283 13.98 -0.52 -15.80
CA PRO A 283 12.86 -1.21 -15.19
C PRO A 283 11.70 -1.48 -16.16
N GLY A 284 11.74 -0.91 -17.37
CA GLY A 284 10.66 -0.93 -18.37
C GLY A 284 10.03 -2.29 -18.60
N PRO A 285 10.79 -3.37 -18.80
CA PRO A 285 10.23 -4.72 -18.98
C PRO A 285 9.37 -5.19 -17.80
N THR A 286 9.81 -4.95 -16.56
CA THR A 286 9.03 -5.30 -15.36
C THR A 286 7.79 -4.42 -15.24
N LEU A 287 7.91 -3.11 -15.44
CA LEU A 287 6.79 -2.17 -15.39
C LEU A 287 5.73 -2.50 -16.45
N ALA A 288 6.15 -2.90 -17.64
CA ALA A 288 5.25 -3.32 -18.72
C ALA A 288 4.41 -4.55 -18.34
N ARG A 289 5.01 -5.55 -17.67
CA ARG A 289 4.27 -6.74 -17.18
C ARG A 289 3.14 -6.38 -16.22
N TYR A 290 3.35 -5.43 -15.32
CA TYR A 290 2.32 -4.94 -14.40
C TYR A 290 1.24 -4.11 -15.12
N ARG A 291 1.64 -3.21 -16.01
CA ARG A 291 0.73 -2.42 -16.84
C ARG A 291 -0.18 -3.33 -17.70
N ASP A 292 0.41 -4.29 -18.39
CA ASP A 292 -0.29 -5.23 -19.27
C ASP A 292 -1.19 -6.22 -18.48
N ALA A 293 -0.96 -6.34 -17.19
CA ALA A 293 -1.84 -7.05 -16.26
C ALA A 293 -3.05 -6.20 -15.80
N GLY A 294 -3.12 -4.91 -16.17
CA GLY A 294 -4.21 -4.01 -15.83
C GLY A 294 -4.00 -3.20 -14.56
N LEU A 295 -2.74 -3.00 -14.15
CA LEU A 295 -2.42 -2.10 -13.04
C LEU A 295 -2.52 -0.64 -13.50
N ASP A 296 -3.32 0.17 -12.80
CA ASP A 296 -3.50 1.60 -13.08
C ASP A 296 -2.43 2.44 -12.38
N HIS A 297 -2.11 2.10 -11.14
CA HIS A 297 -1.21 2.85 -10.28
C HIS A 297 -0.21 1.92 -9.57
N LEU A 298 1.04 1.97 -10.00
CA LEU A 298 2.14 1.27 -9.35
C LEU A 298 2.70 2.15 -8.23
N VAL A 299 2.66 1.67 -6.99
CA VAL A 299 3.35 2.32 -5.87
C VAL A 299 4.66 1.58 -5.64
N ALA A 300 5.76 2.18 -6.10
CA ALA A 300 7.10 1.62 -5.91
C ALA A 300 7.48 1.65 -4.43
N ARG A 301 7.34 0.52 -3.75
CA ARG A 301 7.76 0.38 -2.35
C ARG A 301 9.26 0.21 -2.32
N VAL A 302 9.96 1.29 -1.96
CA VAL A 302 11.43 1.31 -1.91
C VAL A 302 11.92 0.36 -0.83
N VAL A 303 12.81 -0.55 -1.22
CA VAL A 303 13.53 -1.45 -0.31
C VAL A 303 14.83 -0.75 0.08
N VAL A 304 15.02 -0.54 1.38
CA VAL A 304 16.25 0.07 1.90
C VAL A 304 17.40 -0.93 1.75
N VAL A 305 18.48 -0.47 1.15
CA VAL A 305 19.73 -1.20 0.96
C VAL A 305 20.80 -0.48 1.78
N ASP A 306 21.72 -1.22 2.40
CA ASP A 306 22.86 -0.70 3.17
C ASP A 306 22.49 0.29 4.30
N GLU A 307 21.30 0.14 4.90
CA GLU A 307 20.83 1.00 5.99
C GLU A 307 20.79 2.51 5.64
N ASP A 308 20.79 2.86 4.33
CA ASP A 308 20.63 4.22 3.82
C ASP A 308 19.26 4.43 3.16
N PRO A 309 18.23 4.83 3.91
CA PRO A 309 16.89 5.03 3.35
C PRO A 309 16.77 6.24 2.41
N ILE A 310 17.59 7.28 2.58
CA ILE A 310 17.59 8.43 1.67
C ILE A 310 18.22 8.04 0.34
N GLY A 311 19.41 7.46 0.37
CA GLY A 311 20.09 6.98 -0.84
C GLY A 311 19.26 5.95 -1.60
N ALA A 312 18.55 5.05 -0.90
CA ALA A 312 17.66 4.09 -1.55
C ALA A 312 16.49 4.77 -2.30
N VAL A 313 15.92 5.84 -1.73
CA VAL A 313 14.87 6.62 -2.39
C VAL A 313 15.43 7.37 -3.59
N ASP A 314 16.53 8.06 -3.46
CA ASP A 314 17.17 8.82 -4.55
C ASP A 314 17.57 7.91 -5.72
N ALA A 315 18.10 6.73 -5.43
CA ALA A 315 18.39 5.70 -6.43
C ALA A 315 17.11 5.21 -7.14
N ALA A 316 16.04 4.95 -6.40
CA ALA A 316 14.75 4.58 -6.97
C ALA A 316 14.15 5.69 -7.84
N LEU A 317 14.21 6.96 -7.41
CA LEU A 317 13.75 8.11 -8.19
C LEU A 317 14.59 8.32 -9.47
N THR A 318 15.83 7.86 -9.47
CA THR A 318 16.71 7.94 -10.65
C THR A 318 16.40 6.83 -11.66
N ALA A 319 16.17 5.61 -11.18
CA ALA A 319 15.91 4.46 -12.04
C ALA A 319 14.48 4.42 -12.60
N LEU A 320 13.49 4.91 -11.86
CA LEU A 320 12.09 4.82 -12.25
C LEU A 320 11.63 6.00 -13.10
N PRO A 321 10.85 5.77 -14.16
CA PRO A 321 10.13 6.84 -14.84
C PRO A 321 8.93 7.29 -13.97
N ALA A 322 8.53 8.55 -14.06
CA ALA A 322 7.35 9.05 -13.35
C ALA A 322 6.02 8.48 -13.91
N ARG A 323 6.04 7.99 -15.15
CA ARG A 323 4.94 7.30 -15.86
C ARG A 323 5.46 6.17 -16.73
N SER A 324 4.69 5.11 -16.85
CA SER A 324 5.01 3.95 -17.69
C SER A 324 3.83 3.57 -18.61
#